data_c9ea0dbae2eaba12af8b97b4000ce48d
#
_entry.id   c9ea0dbae2eaba12af8b97b4000ce48d
#
_cell.length_a   1.000
_cell.length_b   1.000
_cell.length_c   1.000
_cell.angle_alpha   90.00
_cell.angle_beta   90.00
_cell.angle_gamma   90.00
#
_symmetry.space_group_name_H-M   'P 1'
#
loop_
_entity.id
_entity.type
_entity.pdbx_description
1 polymer ?
#
loop_
_entity_poly.entity_id
_entity_poly.type
_entity_poly.pdbx_seq_one_letter_code
_entity_poly.pdbx_strand_id
1 'polypeptide(L)'
;IRDHAIDREIKTYYPDAKIVALPEVTEGAAITALRGAESLPDDEPLLFNDCDHLFLCKPFNEFCKAGDFANGPDGALLTFASDSPAYSYLQYGADGRVCHTVEKQVVSHDAICGAYYFKNKQLYASACAEYLHHCDYKEFFVSGIYNVLAARGADLRGFATDLHLPFGTPAEYAQAEQEANKAAFEMLM
;
A
#
# COMPACT_ATOMS: atom_id res chain seq x y z
N ILE A 1 -14.38 -6.51 14.89
CA ILE A 1 -15.33 -5.46 15.30
C ILE A 1 -16.04 -5.88 16.58
N ARG A 2 -16.66 -7.07 16.64
CA ARG A 2 -17.51 -7.48 17.77
C ARG A 2 -16.80 -7.46 19.13
N ASP A 3 -15.55 -7.89 19.17
CA ASP A 3 -14.81 -8.09 20.43
C ASP A 3 -14.10 -6.81 20.94
N HIS A 4 -13.77 -5.87 20.04
CA HIS A 4 -12.95 -4.69 20.37
C HIS A 4 -13.60 -3.36 19.98
N ALA A 5 -14.81 -3.34 19.40
CA ALA A 5 -15.53 -2.15 18.99
C ALA A 5 -14.68 -1.15 18.16
N ILE A 6 -13.76 -1.67 17.33
CA ILE A 6 -12.82 -0.87 16.53
C ILE A 6 -13.52 0.13 15.61
N ASP A 7 -14.69 -0.22 15.10
CA ASP A 7 -15.54 0.66 14.31
C ASP A 7 -15.94 1.93 15.07
N ARG A 8 -16.23 1.83 16.37
CA ARG A 8 -16.54 2.98 17.22
C ARG A 8 -15.29 3.82 17.49
N GLU A 9 -14.16 3.17 17.76
CA GLU A 9 -12.90 3.85 17.98
C GLU A 9 -12.48 4.64 16.74
N ILE A 10 -12.51 4.04 15.55
CA ILE A 10 -12.23 4.75 14.29
C ILE A 10 -13.15 5.94 14.12
N LYS A 11 -14.45 5.79 14.37
CA LYS A 11 -15.43 6.87 14.25
C LYS A 11 -15.24 8.02 15.26
N THR A 12 -14.56 7.79 16.36
CA THR A 12 -14.21 8.84 17.32
C THR A 12 -13.21 9.83 16.73
N TYR A 13 -12.22 9.34 15.99
CA TYR A 13 -11.18 10.16 15.37
C TYR A 13 -11.53 10.57 13.93
N TYR A 14 -12.26 9.72 13.21
CA TYR A 14 -12.63 9.90 11.80
C TYR A 14 -14.14 9.69 11.62
N PRO A 15 -14.99 10.67 11.96
CA PRO A 15 -16.46 10.51 11.95
C PRO A 15 -17.01 10.11 10.58
N ASP A 16 -16.39 10.62 9.51
CA ASP A 16 -16.81 10.38 8.12
C ASP A 16 -16.26 9.09 7.51
N ALA A 17 -15.38 8.37 8.22
CA ALA A 17 -14.82 7.11 7.73
C ALA A 17 -15.93 6.10 7.43
N LYS A 18 -15.93 5.51 6.24
CA LYS A 18 -16.82 4.41 5.89
C LYS A 18 -16.21 3.10 6.37
N ILE A 19 -16.97 2.33 7.15
CA ILE A 19 -16.52 1.04 7.67
C ILE A 19 -17.17 -0.07 6.87
N VAL A 20 -16.36 -0.88 6.21
CA VAL A 20 -16.79 -2.10 5.52
C VAL A 20 -16.39 -3.30 6.38
N ALA A 21 -17.38 -3.90 7.06
CA ALA A 21 -17.14 -5.08 7.88
C ALA A 21 -17.27 -6.33 7.02
N LEU A 22 -16.21 -7.11 6.92
CA LEU A 22 -16.23 -8.39 6.22
C LEU A 22 -16.70 -9.51 7.16
N PRO A 23 -17.57 -10.42 6.71
CA PRO A 23 -18.10 -11.50 7.55
C PRO A 23 -17.06 -12.57 7.87
N GLU A 24 -16.07 -12.74 6.98
CA GLU A 24 -15.04 -13.78 7.04
C GLU A 24 -13.68 -13.20 6.66
N VAL A 25 -12.61 -13.90 7.04
CA VAL A 25 -11.24 -13.62 6.59
C VAL A 25 -11.17 -13.96 5.11
N THR A 26 -10.63 -13.04 4.31
CA THR A 26 -10.42 -13.25 2.87
C THR A 26 -9.13 -14.04 2.61
N GLU A 27 -8.97 -14.53 1.38
CA GLU A 27 -7.77 -15.26 0.97
C GLU A 27 -6.54 -14.36 0.77
N GLY A 28 -6.64 -13.08 1.13
CA GLY A 28 -5.52 -12.15 1.10
C GLY A 28 -5.93 -10.68 1.01
N ALA A 29 -4.93 -9.81 1.20
CA ALA A 29 -5.10 -8.35 1.25
C ALA A 29 -5.70 -7.78 -0.05
N ALA A 30 -5.36 -8.33 -1.21
CA ALA A 30 -5.92 -7.90 -2.49
C ALA A 30 -7.45 -8.04 -2.54
N ILE A 31 -7.99 -9.15 -2.02
CA ILE A 31 -9.43 -9.37 -1.98
C ILE A 31 -10.09 -8.45 -0.94
N THR A 32 -9.46 -8.28 0.21
CA THR A 32 -9.92 -7.36 1.25
C THR A 32 -10.02 -5.92 0.70
N ALA A 33 -8.99 -5.46 0.01
CA ALA A 33 -8.94 -4.15 -0.62
C ALA A 33 -10.03 -3.99 -1.71
N LEU A 34 -10.25 -5.02 -2.54
CA LEU A 34 -11.30 -5.02 -3.55
C LEU A 34 -12.69 -4.85 -2.92
N ARG A 35 -12.97 -5.59 -1.85
CA ARG A 35 -14.23 -5.48 -1.10
C ARG A 35 -14.40 -4.09 -0.47
N GLY A 36 -13.33 -3.54 0.11
CA GLY A 36 -13.33 -2.19 0.66
C GLY A 36 -13.62 -1.11 -0.37
N ALA A 37 -13.17 -1.31 -1.61
CA ALA A 37 -13.34 -0.36 -2.70
C ALA A 37 -14.66 -0.49 -3.48
N GLU A 38 -15.49 -1.51 -3.24
CA GLU A 38 -16.71 -1.78 -4.02
C GLU A 38 -17.65 -0.57 -4.17
N SER A 39 -17.78 0.23 -3.11
CA SER A 39 -18.67 1.39 -3.07
C SER A 39 -18.05 2.69 -3.59
N LEU A 40 -16.78 2.67 -3.99
CA LEU A 40 -16.07 3.85 -4.51
C LEU A 40 -16.32 4.02 -6.01
N PRO A 41 -16.24 5.26 -6.55
CA PRO A 41 -16.31 5.51 -7.98
C PRO A 41 -15.22 4.78 -8.76
N ASP A 42 -15.52 4.39 -10.01
CA ASP A 42 -14.61 3.60 -10.84
C ASP A 42 -13.42 4.41 -11.40
N ASP A 43 -13.59 5.71 -11.55
CA ASP A 43 -12.65 6.64 -12.18
C ASP A 43 -11.80 7.44 -11.18
N GLU A 44 -12.05 7.29 -9.89
CA GLU A 44 -11.26 7.97 -8.85
C GLU A 44 -9.98 7.21 -8.49
N PRO A 45 -8.89 7.96 -8.18
CA PRO A 45 -7.66 7.34 -7.71
C PRO A 45 -7.85 6.64 -6.37
N LEU A 46 -7.14 5.52 -6.18
CA LEU A 46 -7.14 4.75 -4.96
C LEU A 46 -5.76 4.74 -4.31
N LEU A 47 -5.74 4.86 -2.99
CA LEU A 47 -4.60 4.52 -2.16
C LEU A 47 -5.04 3.49 -1.12
N PHE A 48 -4.49 2.29 -1.19
CA PHE A 48 -4.60 1.32 -0.10
C PHE A 48 -3.43 1.49 0.84
N ASN A 49 -3.70 1.40 2.12
CA ASN A 49 -2.68 1.49 3.15
C ASN A 49 -2.87 0.40 4.19
N ASP A 50 -1.81 -0.35 4.46
CA ASP A 50 -1.78 -1.30 5.57
C ASP A 50 -1.87 -0.54 6.89
N CYS A 51 -2.55 -1.11 7.89
CA CYS A 51 -2.86 -0.40 9.13
C CYS A 51 -1.73 -0.41 10.16
N ASP A 52 -0.63 -1.06 9.88
CA ASP A 52 0.52 -1.29 10.78
C ASP A 52 1.82 -0.61 10.32
N HIS A 53 1.70 0.39 9.46
CA HIS A 53 2.79 1.23 9.01
C HIS A 53 2.45 2.71 9.14
N LEU A 54 3.34 3.49 9.74
CA LEU A 54 3.30 4.94 9.73
C LEU A 54 4.45 5.46 8.87
N PHE A 55 4.18 6.38 7.95
CA PHE A 55 5.20 6.93 7.07
C PHE A 55 4.93 8.40 6.71
N LEU A 56 5.99 9.07 6.28
CA LEU A 56 5.93 10.35 5.60
C LEU A 56 6.62 10.20 4.24
N CYS A 57 5.94 10.61 3.18
CA CYS A 57 6.47 10.56 1.81
C CYS A 57 6.19 11.89 1.11
N LYS A 58 7.12 12.84 1.21
CA LYS A 58 6.98 14.17 0.60
C LYS A 58 6.79 14.11 -0.91
N PRO A 59 7.58 13.30 -1.68
CA PRO A 59 7.39 13.23 -3.13
C PRO A 59 5.99 12.73 -3.53
N PHE A 60 5.44 11.75 -2.81
CA PHE A 60 4.08 11.28 -3.08
C PHE A 60 3.02 12.31 -2.66
N ASN A 61 3.23 13.00 -1.54
CA ASN A 61 2.34 14.06 -1.09
C ASN A 61 2.31 15.23 -2.10
N GLU A 62 3.45 15.59 -2.70
CA GLU A 62 3.52 16.60 -3.74
C GLU A 62 2.81 16.16 -5.01
N PHE A 63 2.96 14.90 -5.42
CA PHE A 63 2.18 14.32 -6.53
C PHE A 63 0.68 14.41 -6.26
N CYS A 64 0.22 14.04 -5.07
CA CYS A 64 -1.20 14.12 -4.69
C CYS A 64 -1.71 15.57 -4.68
N LYS A 65 -0.93 16.52 -4.15
CA LYS A 65 -1.27 17.95 -4.10
C LYS A 65 -1.36 18.60 -5.48
N ALA A 66 -0.55 18.14 -6.43
CA ALA A 66 -0.60 18.59 -7.80
C ALA A 66 -1.93 18.24 -8.49
N GLY A 67 -2.57 17.13 -8.08
CA GLY A 67 -3.89 16.71 -8.55
C GLY A 67 -3.95 16.28 -10.01
N ASP A 68 -2.82 16.18 -10.70
CA ASP A 68 -2.75 15.75 -12.11
C ASP A 68 -2.69 14.23 -12.25
N PHE A 69 -3.68 13.56 -11.69
CA PHE A 69 -3.76 12.09 -11.73
C PHE A 69 -3.94 11.55 -13.16
N ALA A 70 -4.53 12.34 -14.06
CA ALA A 70 -4.74 11.93 -15.45
C ALA A 70 -3.42 11.69 -16.20
N ASN A 71 -2.40 12.52 -15.96
CA ASN A 71 -1.06 12.43 -16.54
C ASN A 71 -0.04 11.76 -15.59
N GLY A 72 -0.49 11.35 -14.41
CA GLY A 72 0.34 10.64 -13.43
C GLY A 72 0.55 9.17 -13.75
N PRO A 73 1.31 8.45 -12.92
CA PRO A 73 1.53 7.03 -13.07
C PRO A 73 0.24 6.24 -12.98
N ASP A 74 0.20 5.09 -13.65
CA ASP A 74 -0.93 4.15 -13.56
C ASP A 74 -0.96 3.44 -12.20
N GLY A 75 0.21 3.25 -11.60
CA GLY A 75 0.35 2.73 -10.24
C GLY A 75 1.62 3.25 -9.56
N ALA A 76 1.57 3.34 -8.24
CA ALA A 76 2.74 3.69 -7.45
C ALA A 76 2.79 2.91 -6.14
N LEU A 77 4.00 2.63 -5.68
CA LEU A 77 4.27 1.95 -4.42
C LEU A 77 5.19 2.83 -3.58
N LEU A 78 4.84 3.02 -2.31
CA LEU A 78 5.70 3.73 -1.39
C LEU A 78 6.69 2.76 -0.78
N THR A 79 7.95 3.19 -0.66
CA THR A 79 9.05 2.31 -0.26
C THR A 79 9.89 2.91 0.85
N PHE A 80 10.60 2.04 1.55
CA PHE A 80 11.62 2.39 2.53
C PHE A 80 12.84 1.48 2.36
N ALA A 81 13.99 1.90 2.85
CA ALA A 81 15.22 1.11 2.76
C ALA A 81 15.18 -0.07 3.75
N SER A 82 15.32 -1.30 3.23
CA SER A 82 15.38 -2.51 4.04
C SER A 82 16.13 -3.63 3.33
N ASP A 83 16.70 -4.54 4.10
CA ASP A 83 17.31 -5.81 3.65
C ASP A 83 16.63 -7.01 4.32
N SER A 84 15.46 -6.82 4.94
CA SER A 84 14.73 -7.88 5.65
C SER A 84 13.85 -8.69 4.69
N PRO A 85 13.97 -10.00 4.63
CA PRO A 85 13.11 -10.85 3.79
C PRO A 85 11.66 -10.95 4.30
N ALA A 86 11.28 -10.15 5.31
CA ALA A 86 9.89 -10.06 5.78
C ALA A 86 8.99 -9.25 4.85
N TYR A 87 9.58 -8.37 4.01
CA TYR A 87 8.85 -7.43 3.17
C TYR A 87 8.80 -7.86 1.71
N SER A 88 7.94 -7.16 0.95
CA SER A 88 7.92 -7.19 -0.52
C SER A 88 8.86 -6.12 -1.06
N TYR A 89 9.44 -6.33 -2.24
CA TYR A 89 10.44 -5.46 -2.83
C TYR A 89 10.08 -5.05 -4.24
N LEU A 90 10.51 -3.84 -4.64
CA LEU A 90 10.47 -3.41 -6.03
C LEU A 90 11.68 -3.96 -6.80
N GLN A 91 11.42 -4.35 -8.05
CA GLN A 91 12.45 -4.63 -9.04
C GLN A 91 12.31 -3.62 -10.18
N TYR A 92 13.44 -3.08 -10.60
CA TYR A 92 13.50 -2.06 -11.65
C TYR A 92 14.03 -2.63 -12.96
N GLY A 93 13.47 -2.18 -14.06
CA GLY A 93 13.98 -2.41 -15.41
C GLY A 93 15.22 -1.58 -15.70
N ALA A 94 15.84 -1.80 -16.86
CA ALA A 94 17.00 -1.05 -17.32
C ALA A 94 16.69 0.45 -17.56
N ASP A 95 15.43 0.79 -17.73
CA ASP A 95 14.92 2.16 -17.88
C ASP A 95 14.62 2.87 -16.55
N GLY A 96 14.86 2.19 -15.41
CA GLY A 96 14.59 2.69 -14.06
C GLY A 96 13.12 2.65 -13.62
N ARG A 97 12.24 2.09 -14.43
CA ARG A 97 10.84 1.90 -14.05
C ARG A 97 10.66 0.63 -13.24
N VAL A 98 9.65 0.63 -12.38
CA VAL A 98 9.24 -0.60 -11.68
C VAL A 98 8.72 -1.60 -12.71
N CYS A 99 9.38 -2.75 -12.82
CA CYS A 99 9.02 -3.80 -13.75
C CYS A 99 8.45 -5.05 -13.06
N HIS A 100 8.67 -5.20 -11.76
CA HIS A 100 8.17 -6.32 -10.98
C HIS A 100 8.12 -6.00 -9.49
N THR A 101 7.28 -6.73 -8.75
CA THR A 101 7.31 -6.79 -7.29
C THR A 101 7.59 -8.22 -6.86
N VAL A 102 8.39 -8.41 -5.83
CA VAL A 102 8.78 -9.74 -5.34
C VAL A 102 8.48 -9.86 -3.85
N GLU A 103 7.70 -10.89 -3.49
CA GLU A 103 7.33 -11.16 -2.11
C GLU A 103 8.42 -11.89 -1.35
N LYS A 104 8.74 -11.38 -0.15
CA LYS A 104 9.61 -12.05 0.84
C LYS A 104 10.98 -12.48 0.30
N GLN A 105 11.48 -11.75 -0.67
CA GLN A 105 12.81 -11.94 -1.24
C GLN A 105 13.45 -10.59 -1.52
N VAL A 106 14.64 -10.36 -0.98
CA VAL A 106 15.39 -9.12 -1.17
C VAL A 106 15.99 -9.09 -2.58
N VAL A 107 15.44 -8.28 -3.46
CA VAL A 107 15.89 -8.08 -4.85
C VAL A 107 16.38 -6.65 -5.11
N SER A 108 16.17 -5.75 -4.15
CA SER A 108 16.61 -4.36 -4.14
C SER A 108 16.68 -3.88 -2.68
N HIS A 109 16.94 -2.60 -2.45
CA HIS A 109 16.81 -1.97 -1.13
C HIS A 109 15.43 -1.31 -0.92
N ASP A 110 14.56 -1.31 -1.93
CA ASP A 110 13.26 -0.64 -1.89
C ASP A 110 12.16 -1.61 -1.45
N ALA A 111 12.04 -1.76 -0.13
CA ALA A 111 10.96 -2.52 0.48
C ALA A 111 9.64 -1.72 0.43
N ILE A 112 8.53 -2.37 0.14
CA ILE A 112 7.21 -1.75 0.08
C ILE A 112 6.69 -1.53 1.50
N CYS A 113 6.28 -0.29 1.83
CA CYS A 113 5.81 0.09 3.16
C CYS A 113 4.30 -0.11 3.38
N GLY A 114 3.66 -0.97 2.60
CA GLY A 114 2.22 -1.22 2.74
C GLY A 114 1.32 -0.13 2.16
N ALA A 115 1.84 0.76 1.33
CA ALA A 115 1.07 1.81 0.65
C ALA A 115 1.10 1.64 -0.86
N TYR A 116 -0.09 1.52 -1.46
CA TYR A 116 -0.33 1.07 -2.82
C TYR A 116 -1.29 2.01 -3.54
N TYR A 117 -0.79 2.81 -4.48
CA TYR A 117 -1.58 3.72 -5.29
C TYR A 117 -1.94 3.10 -6.64
N PHE A 118 -3.19 3.28 -7.05
CA PHE A 118 -3.71 2.95 -8.38
C PHE A 118 -4.40 4.19 -8.96
N LYS A 119 -4.16 4.46 -10.22
CA LYS A 119 -4.71 5.62 -10.93
C LYS A 119 -6.24 5.73 -10.83
N ASN A 120 -6.93 4.60 -10.81
CA ASN A 120 -8.36 4.52 -10.56
C ASN A 120 -8.79 3.10 -10.13
N LYS A 121 -10.01 3.01 -9.59
CA LYS A 121 -10.58 1.72 -9.15
C LYS A 121 -10.74 0.72 -10.29
N GLN A 122 -11.13 1.16 -11.48
CA GLN A 122 -11.32 0.27 -12.62
C GLN A 122 -10.02 -0.45 -13.00
N LEU A 123 -8.90 0.27 -13.01
CA LEU A 123 -7.58 -0.31 -13.28
C LEU A 123 -7.22 -1.38 -12.23
N TYR A 124 -7.39 -1.03 -10.94
CA TYR A 124 -7.17 -1.97 -9.85
C TYR A 124 -8.04 -3.22 -10.00
N ALA A 125 -9.35 -3.06 -10.15
CA ALA A 125 -10.28 -4.19 -10.20
C ALA A 125 -10.00 -5.11 -11.38
N SER A 126 -9.69 -4.55 -12.56
CA SER A 126 -9.36 -5.34 -13.76
C SER A 126 -8.06 -6.12 -13.62
N ALA A 127 -7.03 -5.50 -13.02
CA ALA A 127 -5.75 -6.16 -12.79
C ALA A 127 -5.85 -7.20 -11.65
N CYS A 128 -6.63 -6.91 -10.61
CA CYS A 128 -6.91 -7.83 -9.53
C CYS A 128 -7.61 -9.09 -10.05
N ALA A 129 -8.63 -8.95 -10.88
CA ALA A 129 -9.34 -10.10 -11.46
C ALA A 129 -8.39 -11.03 -12.25
N GLU A 130 -7.46 -10.48 -13.04
CA GLU A 130 -6.45 -11.27 -13.75
C GLU A 130 -5.46 -11.93 -12.77
N TYR A 131 -4.98 -11.17 -11.78
CA TYR A 131 -4.04 -11.66 -10.77
C TYR A 131 -4.59 -12.86 -10.00
N LEU A 132 -5.86 -12.85 -9.61
CA LEU A 132 -6.50 -13.94 -8.88
C LEU A 132 -6.48 -15.28 -9.65
N HIS A 133 -6.41 -15.25 -10.98
CA HIS A 133 -6.32 -16.46 -11.82
C HIS A 133 -4.90 -17.00 -12.01
N HIS A 134 -3.88 -16.18 -11.75
CA HIS A 134 -2.48 -16.49 -12.07
C HIS A 134 -1.52 -16.34 -10.87
N CYS A 135 -2.05 -16.17 -9.68
CA CYS A 135 -1.24 -16.00 -8.46
C CYS A 135 -0.61 -17.33 -8.04
N ASP A 136 0.72 -17.35 -7.93
CA ASP A 136 1.50 -18.49 -7.45
C ASP A 136 1.74 -18.48 -5.93
N TYR A 137 1.33 -17.41 -5.24
CA TYR A 137 1.45 -17.29 -3.78
C TYR A 137 0.29 -17.96 -3.07
N LYS A 138 0.49 -18.32 -1.80
CA LYS A 138 -0.56 -18.89 -0.94
C LYS A 138 -1.64 -17.90 -0.55
N GLU A 139 -1.33 -16.61 -0.64
CA GLU A 139 -2.18 -15.49 -0.31
C GLU A 139 -2.16 -14.47 -1.45
N PHE A 140 -3.26 -13.76 -1.63
CA PHE A 140 -3.36 -12.71 -2.64
C PHE A 140 -2.86 -11.37 -2.10
N PHE A 141 -1.57 -11.08 -2.33
CA PHE A 141 -0.93 -9.81 -1.94
C PHE A 141 -1.30 -8.68 -2.89
N VAL A 142 -1.46 -7.46 -2.37
CA VAL A 142 -1.73 -6.29 -3.22
C VAL A 142 -0.55 -5.98 -4.16
N SER A 143 0.68 -6.18 -3.69
CA SER A 143 1.91 -6.03 -4.48
C SER A 143 1.89 -6.85 -5.77
N GLY A 144 1.37 -8.08 -5.74
CA GLY A 144 1.30 -8.97 -6.90
C GLY A 144 0.45 -8.43 -8.06
N ILE A 145 -0.52 -7.54 -7.79
CA ILE A 145 -1.32 -6.89 -8.83
C ILE A 145 -0.46 -6.00 -9.74
N TYR A 146 0.60 -5.40 -9.19
CA TYR A 146 1.54 -4.59 -9.96
C TYR A 146 2.30 -5.39 -11.01
N ASN A 147 2.49 -6.69 -10.82
CA ASN A 147 3.10 -7.56 -11.83
C ASN A 147 2.21 -7.72 -13.06
N VAL A 148 0.89 -7.77 -12.86
CA VAL A 148 -0.08 -7.74 -13.96
C VAL A 148 -0.04 -6.40 -14.68
N LEU A 149 -0.01 -5.29 -13.94
CA LEU A 149 0.09 -3.95 -14.53
C LEU A 149 1.39 -3.77 -15.30
N ALA A 150 2.53 -4.22 -14.75
CA ALA A 150 3.82 -4.19 -15.44
C ALA A 150 3.79 -4.98 -16.75
N ALA A 151 3.20 -6.17 -16.75
CA ALA A 151 3.02 -7.00 -17.95
C ALA A 151 2.15 -6.32 -19.02
N ARG A 152 1.21 -5.46 -18.60
CA ARG A 152 0.38 -4.63 -19.50
C ARG A 152 1.11 -3.38 -20.01
N GLY A 153 2.33 -3.11 -19.57
CA GLY A 153 3.12 -1.93 -19.94
C GLY A 153 2.71 -0.65 -19.21
N ALA A 154 2.06 -0.75 -18.05
CA ALA A 154 1.64 0.39 -17.24
C ALA A 154 2.85 1.20 -16.72
N ASP A 155 2.68 2.52 -16.55
CA ASP A 155 3.66 3.40 -15.90
C ASP A 155 3.61 3.20 -14.38
N LEU A 156 4.58 2.47 -13.85
CA LEU A 156 4.69 2.15 -12.42
C LEU A 156 5.88 2.86 -11.79
N ARG A 157 5.67 3.48 -10.62
CA ARG A 157 6.70 4.26 -9.93
C ARG A 157 6.85 3.84 -8.47
N GLY A 158 8.09 3.87 -7.97
CA GLY A 158 8.41 3.81 -6.55
C GLY A 158 8.56 5.22 -5.99
N PHE A 159 8.02 5.47 -4.80
CA PHE A 159 8.24 6.70 -4.04
C PHE A 159 8.90 6.36 -2.71
N ALA A 160 10.16 6.76 -2.53
CA ALA A 160 10.85 6.55 -1.26
C ALA A 160 10.26 7.44 -0.16
N THR A 161 9.97 6.85 0.98
CA THR A 161 9.50 7.57 2.17
C THR A 161 10.64 8.36 2.81
N ASP A 162 10.34 9.55 3.32
CA ASP A 162 11.28 10.34 4.14
C ASP A 162 11.43 9.75 5.54
N LEU A 163 10.38 9.11 6.03
CA LEU A 163 10.33 8.45 7.33
C LEU A 163 9.35 7.28 7.27
N HIS A 164 9.70 6.16 7.92
CA HIS A 164 8.87 4.97 8.01
C HIS A 164 9.04 4.30 9.38
N LEU A 165 7.93 3.94 10.02
CA LEU A 165 7.87 3.17 11.25
C LEU A 165 6.88 2.02 11.10
N PRO A 166 7.34 0.76 11.11
CA PRO A 166 6.47 -0.39 11.23
C PRO A 166 6.04 -0.57 12.68
N PHE A 167 4.85 -1.13 12.91
CA PHE A 167 4.32 -1.49 14.22
C PHE A 167 3.40 -2.71 14.19
N GLY A 168 3.62 -3.59 13.21
CA GLY A 168 2.87 -4.85 13.04
C GLY A 168 3.24 -5.95 14.02
N THR A 169 4.36 -5.82 14.75
CA THR A 169 4.76 -6.75 15.81
C THR A 169 4.91 -6.04 17.15
N PRO A 170 4.81 -6.76 18.30
CA PRO A 170 5.02 -6.14 19.61
C PRO A 170 6.37 -5.45 19.77
N ALA A 171 7.43 -5.96 19.13
CA ALA A 171 8.75 -5.36 19.16
C ALA A 171 8.80 -4.06 18.35
N GLU A 172 8.24 -4.02 17.16
CA GLU A 172 8.13 -2.83 16.32
C GLU A 172 7.25 -1.77 16.98
N TYR A 173 6.13 -2.18 17.58
CA TYR A 173 5.27 -1.27 18.33
C TYR A 173 6.01 -0.58 19.47
N ALA A 174 6.74 -1.34 20.30
CA ALA A 174 7.55 -0.80 21.37
C ALA A 174 8.66 0.14 20.87
N GLN A 175 9.22 -0.13 19.70
CA GLN A 175 10.20 0.73 19.06
C GLN A 175 9.55 2.02 18.49
N ALA A 176 8.38 1.92 17.90
CA ALA A 176 7.64 3.08 17.36
C ALA A 176 7.21 4.04 18.49
N GLU A 177 6.95 3.55 19.70
CA GLU A 177 6.59 4.37 20.86
C GLU A 177 7.76 5.17 21.48
N GLN A 178 9.00 4.94 21.05
CA GLN A 178 10.14 5.70 21.57
C GLN A 178 10.01 7.19 21.22
N GLU A 179 10.35 8.05 22.19
CA GLU A 179 10.24 9.51 22.07
C GLU A 179 10.99 10.08 20.86
N ALA A 180 12.15 9.51 20.50
CA ALA A 180 12.91 9.93 19.33
C ALA A 180 12.14 9.73 18.03
N ASN A 181 11.38 8.65 17.91
CA ASN A 181 10.57 8.36 16.71
C ASN A 181 9.33 9.27 16.65
N LYS A 182 8.67 9.52 17.80
CA LYS A 182 7.56 10.48 17.88
C LYS A 182 8.01 11.88 17.46
N ALA A 183 9.12 12.36 18.05
CA ALA A 183 9.68 13.66 17.74
C ALA A 183 10.08 13.79 16.25
N ALA A 184 10.60 12.71 15.62
CA ALA A 184 10.94 12.73 14.20
C ALA A 184 9.71 12.96 13.31
N PHE A 185 8.56 12.34 13.63
CA PHE A 185 7.32 12.59 12.92
C PHE A 185 6.79 14.01 13.16
N GLU A 186 6.79 14.48 14.39
CA GLU A 186 6.34 15.85 14.75
C GLU A 186 7.14 16.93 14.01
N MET A 187 8.45 16.73 13.82
CA MET A 187 9.30 17.68 13.08
C MET A 187 9.04 17.72 11.58
N LEU A 188 8.40 16.70 11.02
CA LEU A 188 8.20 16.56 9.57
C LEU A 188 6.76 16.88 9.13
N MET A 189 5.80 16.90 10.07
CA MET A 189 4.40 17.31 9.85
C MET A 189 4.24 18.83 9.86
#